data_33490eaa53c7c3c9cfe78efdbe3993b2
#
_entry.id   33490eaa53c7c3c9cfe78efdbe3993b2
#
_cell.length_a   1.000
_cell.length_b   1.000
_cell.length_c   1.000
_cell.angle_alpha   90.00
_cell.angle_beta   90.00
_cell.angle_gamma   90.00
#
_symmetry.space_group_name_H-M   'P 1'
#
loop_
_entity.id
_entity.type
_entity.pdbx_description
1 polymer ?
#
loop_
_entity_poly.entity_id
_entity_poly.type
_entity_poly.pdbx_seq_one_letter_code
_entity_poly.pdbx_strand_id
1 'polypeptide(L)'
;MGKHKDSKRENVLIAAEEVFMKKGLKGARTVEIAQKAGVTHAVLHYWFNTKEELFKVILQRKMMEFRESVLVAFDQAEGPIEKRIEKAVGAHFDFIRSHPGLPRFVVNEVCGNPDTIEPVKEAMASEISDKISNLDIPNAATILSDILSLNLSAFLVAPVIATLGFCSEDEYLDRRRQENIDTILLKLKNSSL
;
A
#
# COMPACT_ATOMS: atom_id res chain seq x y z
N MET A 1 -25.19 -5.92 23.02
CA MET A 1 -24.28 -4.78 23.32
C MET A 1 -22.93 -4.82 22.56
N GLY A 2 -22.41 -5.99 22.16
CA GLY A 2 -21.14 -6.11 21.41
C GLY A 2 -21.14 -5.44 20.02
N LYS A 3 -22.07 -5.79 19.16
CA LYS A 3 -22.12 -5.32 17.75
C LYS A 3 -22.07 -3.78 17.55
N HIS A 4 -22.66 -3.01 18.47
CA HIS A 4 -22.67 -1.53 18.37
C HIS A 4 -21.34 -0.90 18.82
N LYS A 5 -20.60 -1.55 19.70
CA LYS A 5 -19.26 -1.14 20.14
C LYS A 5 -18.22 -1.42 19.03
N ASP A 6 -18.34 -2.57 18.38
CA ASP A 6 -17.46 -2.95 17.27
C ASP A 6 -17.65 -2.03 16.05
N SER A 7 -18.91 -1.67 15.74
CA SER A 7 -19.21 -0.69 14.67
C SER A 7 -18.59 0.68 14.92
N LYS A 8 -18.64 1.20 16.16
CA LYS A 8 -18.04 2.49 16.49
C LYS A 8 -16.52 2.47 16.47
N ARG A 9 -15.91 1.35 16.90
CA ARG A 9 -14.46 1.20 16.83
C ARG A 9 -14.00 1.15 15.37
N GLU A 10 -14.73 0.46 14.50
CA GLU A 10 -14.47 0.44 13.06
C GLU A 10 -14.60 1.84 12.43
N ASN A 11 -15.60 2.62 12.80
CA ASN A 11 -15.71 4.02 12.35
C ASN A 11 -14.49 4.86 12.73
N VAL A 12 -13.90 4.62 13.92
CA VAL A 12 -12.65 5.30 14.32
C VAL A 12 -11.49 4.88 13.42
N LEU A 13 -11.37 3.60 13.08
CA LEU A 13 -10.30 3.12 12.19
C LEU A 13 -10.45 3.71 10.77
N ILE A 14 -11.65 3.75 10.22
CA ILE A 14 -11.92 4.36 8.90
C ILE A 14 -11.57 5.86 8.93
N ALA A 15 -12.04 6.59 9.93
CA ALA A 15 -11.73 8.02 10.06
C ALA A 15 -10.23 8.28 10.27
N ALA A 16 -9.56 7.44 11.06
CA ALA A 16 -8.13 7.53 11.30
C ALA A 16 -7.33 7.29 10.01
N GLU A 17 -7.70 6.28 9.23
CA GLU A 17 -7.08 6.01 7.94
C GLU A 17 -7.13 7.23 7.03
N GLU A 18 -8.30 7.82 6.82
CA GLU A 18 -8.44 9.00 5.96
C GLU A 18 -7.59 10.19 6.46
N VAL A 19 -7.56 10.42 7.79
CA VAL A 19 -6.80 11.53 8.36
C VAL A 19 -5.30 11.27 8.24
N PHE A 20 -4.83 10.07 8.55
CA PHE A 20 -3.40 9.73 8.44
C PHE A 20 -2.92 9.72 6.98
N MET A 21 -3.70 9.18 6.04
CA MET A 21 -3.34 9.19 4.61
C MET A 21 -3.22 10.62 4.07
N LYS A 22 -4.03 11.55 4.59
CA LYS A 22 -4.02 12.95 4.15
C LYS A 22 -2.95 13.79 4.83
N LYS A 23 -2.69 13.60 6.14
CA LYS A 23 -1.91 14.51 6.97
C LYS A 23 -0.64 13.91 7.57
N GLY A 24 -0.45 12.60 7.40
CA GLY A 24 0.61 11.84 8.07
C GLY A 24 0.41 11.73 9.57
N LEU A 25 1.32 11.02 10.24
CA LEU A 25 1.30 10.86 11.70
C LEU A 25 1.44 12.20 12.42
N LYS A 26 2.40 13.03 12.00
CA LYS A 26 2.67 14.32 12.67
C LYS A 26 1.53 15.31 12.55
N GLY A 27 0.88 15.40 11.39
CA GLY A 27 -0.18 16.36 11.09
C GLY A 27 -1.57 15.93 11.57
N ALA A 28 -1.80 14.67 11.87
CA ALA A 28 -3.07 14.15 12.34
C ALA A 28 -3.36 14.55 13.80
N ARG A 29 -4.62 14.85 14.08
CA ARG A 29 -5.10 15.18 15.44
C ARG A 29 -6.19 14.19 15.85
N THR A 30 -6.07 13.58 17.03
CA THR A 30 -7.05 12.60 17.56
C THR A 30 -8.44 13.20 17.75
N VAL A 31 -8.54 14.48 18.05
CA VAL A 31 -9.83 15.20 18.13
C VAL A 31 -10.55 15.22 16.80
N GLU A 32 -9.84 15.46 15.69
CA GLU A 32 -10.40 15.44 14.34
C GLU A 32 -10.87 14.02 13.95
N ILE A 33 -10.07 13.01 14.28
CA ILE A 33 -10.43 11.60 14.06
C ILE A 33 -11.70 11.25 14.83
N ALA A 34 -11.79 11.60 16.11
CA ALA A 34 -12.95 11.34 16.94
C ALA A 34 -14.22 12.01 16.39
N GLN A 35 -14.11 13.29 16.00
CA GLN A 35 -15.21 14.04 15.39
C GLN A 35 -15.69 13.39 14.09
N LYS A 36 -14.76 13.02 13.20
CA LYS A 36 -15.08 12.37 11.94
C LYS A 36 -15.73 10.98 12.13
N ALA A 37 -15.31 10.25 13.15
CA ALA A 37 -15.86 8.95 13.53
C ALA A 37 -17.22 9.01 14.25
N GLY A 38 -17.69 10.21 14.60
CA GLY A 38 -18.92 10.38 15.38
C GLY A 38 -18.82 9.87 16.82
N VAL A 39 -17.62 9.94 17.42
CA VAL A 39 -17.38 9.56 18.82
C VAL A 39 -16.76 10.70 19.62
N THR A 40 -16.83 10.61 20.95
CA THR A 40 -16.11 11.57 21.80
C THR A 40 -14.61 11.23 21.85
N HIS A 41 -13.79 12.25 22.10
CA HIS A 41 -12.34 12.07 22.27
C HIS A 41 -12.00 11.06 23.39
N ALA A 42 -12.79 11.05 24.47
CA ALA A 42 -12.65 10.08 25.55
C ALA A 42 -12.89 8.63 25.10
N VAL A 43 -13.86 8.40 24.21
CA VAL A 43 -14.15 7.09 23.64
C VAL A 43 -13.01 6.64 22.73
N LEU A 44 -12.44 7.53 21.92
CA LEU A 44 -11.28 7.20 21.11
C LEU A 44 -10.09 6.80 21.99
N HIS A 45 -9.78 7.59 23.05
CA HIS A 45 -8.71 7.27 24.00
C HIS A 45 -8.94 5.99 24.79
N TYR A 46 -10.18 5.60 25.03
CA TYR A 46 -10.49 4.33 25.66
C TYR A 46 -10.07 3.12 24.79
N TRP A 47 -10.14 3.26 23.45
CA TRP A 47 -9.73 2.18 22.53
C TRP A 47 -8.28 2.26 22.11
N PHE A 48 -7.73 3.47 22.06
CA PHE A 48 -6.37 3.74 21.58
C PHE A 48 -5.74 4.80 22.47
N ASN A 49 -4.83 4.36 23.35
CA ASN A 49 -4.23 5.26 24.34
C ASN A 49 -3.45 6.42 23.72
N THR A 50 -2.76 6.15 22.60
CA THR A 50 -1.94 7.13 21.89
C THR A 50 -2.30 7.21 20.41
N LYS A 51 -1.92 8.31 19.80
CA LYS A 51 -2.06 8.51 18.35
C LYS A 51 -1.17 7.53 17.57
N GLU A 52 0.01 7.26 18.09
CA GLU A 52 1.00 6.35 17.55
C GLU A 52 0.48 4.89 17.57
N GLU A 53 -0.21 4.51 18.62
CA GLU A 53 -0.85 3.19 18.72
C GLU A 53 -1.97 3.02 17.68
N LEU A 54 -2.81 4.03 17.51
CA LEU A 54 -3.84 4.06 16.46
C LEU A 54 -3.21 4.02 15.06
N PHE A 55 -2.15 4.78 14.84
CA PHE A 55 -1.40 4.80 13.58
C PHE A 55 -0.81 3.42 13.24
N LYS A 56 -0.21 2.74 14.23
CA LYS A 56 0.31 1.37 14.08
C LYS A 56 -0.77 0.41 13.61
N VAL A 57 -1.98 0.47 14.18
CA VAL A 57 -3.10 -0.37 13.78
C VAL A 57 -3.51 -0.10 12.32
N ILE A 58 -3.56 1.17 11.90
CA ILE A 58 -3.87 1.54 10.52
C ILE A 58 -2.77 1.04 9.56
N LEU A 59 -1.50 1.21 9.93
CA LEU A 59 -0.38 0.73 9.14
C LEU A 59 -0.44 -0.80 8.95
N GLN A 60 -0.65 -1.56 10.03
CA GLN A 60 -0.81 -3.01 9.96
C GLN A 60 -1.95 -3.42 9.04
N ARG A 61 -3.12 -2.76 9.15
CA ARG A 61 -4.27 -3.03 8.29
C ARG A 61 -3.93 -2.80 6.81
N LYS A 62 -3.30 -1.68 6.47
CA LYS A 62 -2.89 -1.38 5.09
C LYS A 62 -1.86 -2.37 4.55
N MET A 63 -0.95 -2.80 5.37
CA MET A 63 0.02 -3.84 4.99
C MET A 63 -0.66 -5.18 4.73
N MET A 64 -1.66 -5.57 5.52
CA MET A 64 -2.44 -6.78 5.27
C MET A 64 -3.25 -6.69 3.97
N GLU A 65 -3.94 -5.57 3.74
CA GLU A 65 -4.71 -5.34 2.50
C GLU A 65 -3.79 -5.36 1.26
N PHE A 66 -2.62 -4.71 1.35
CA PHE A 66 -1.60 -4.76 0.30
C PHE A 66 -1.14 -6.19 0.03
N ARG A 67 -0.77 -6.92 1.10
CA ARG A 67 -0.36 -8.30 1.02
C ARG A 67 -1.41 -9.19 0.34
N GLU A 68 -2.66 -9.11 0.79
CA GLU A 68 -3.75 -9.88 0.21
C GLU A 68 -3.94 -9.57 -1.27
N SER A 69 -3.91 -8.31 -1.66
CA SER A 69 -4.10 -7.94 -3.06
C SER A 69 -3.01 -8.46 -3.99
N VAL A 70 -1.75 -8.42 -3.56
CA VAL A 70 -0.60 -8.79 -4.40
C VAL A 70 -0.28 -10.29 -4.33
N LEU A 71 -0.17 -10.83 -3.11
CA LEU A 71 0.23 -12.23 -2.94
C LEU A 71 -0.88 -13.19 -3.36
N VAL A 72 -2.14 -12.87 -3.07
CA VAL A 72 -3.27 -13.70 -3.53
C VAL A 72 -3.36 -13.68 -5.06
N ALA A 73 -3.18 -12.51 -5.70
CA ALA A 73 -3.16 -12.43 -7.16
C ALA A 73 -2.02 -13.26 -7.78
N PHE A 74 -0.85 -13.28 -7.13
CA PHE A 74 0.28 -14.11 -7.54
C PHE A 74 0.00 -15.61 -7.36
N ASP A 75 -0.53 -16.02 -6.20
CA ASP A 75 -0.74 -17.44 -5.87
C ASP A 75 -1.91 -18.05 -6.65
N GLN A 76 -2.95 -17.27 -6.95
CA GLN A 76 -4.11 -17.73 -7.71
C GLN A 76 -3.87 -17.74 -9.23
N ALA A 77 -2.82 -17.11 -9.71
CA ALA A 77 -2.51 -17.13 -11.12
C ALA A 77 -1.95 -18.50 -11.53
N GLU A 78 -2.65 -19.19 -12.41
CA GLU A 78 -2.19 -20.45 -13.01
C GLU A 78 -1.25 -20.19 -14.19
N GLY A 79 -0.29 -21.10 -14.39
CA GLY A 79 0.62 -21.09 -15.53
C GLY A 79 2.04 -20.67 -15.17
N PRO A 80 2.82 -20.23 -16.19
CA PRO A 80 4.23 -19.91 -16.02
C PRO A 80 4.44 -18.70 -15.10
N ILE A 81 5.66 -18.57 -14.57
CA ILE A 81 6.02 -17.53 -13.61
C ILE A 81 5.75 -16.11 -14.12
N GLU A 82 5.92 -15.88 -15.42
CA GLU A 82 5.67 -14.60 -16.07
C GLU A 82 4.21 -14.17 -15.89
N LYS A 83 3.27 -15.08 -16.06
CA LYS A 83 1.83 -14.80 -15.90
C LYS A 83 1.48 -14.50 -14.45
N ARG A 84 2.13 -15.19 -13.51
CA ARG A 84 1.94 -14.95 -12.08
C ARG A 84 2.47 -13.56 -11.67
N ILE A 85 3.64 -13.19 -12.19
CA ILE A 85 4.23 -11.87 -11.97
C ILE A 85 3.38 -10.77 -12.63
N GLU A 86 2.92 -10.95 -13.87
CA GLU A 86 1.98 -10.03 -14.53
C GLU A 86 0.78 -9.72 -13.65
N LYS A 87 0.15 -10.76 -13.08
CA LYS A 87 -1.00 -10.61 -12.17
C LYS A 87 -0.65 -9.85 -10.90
N ALA A 88 0.49 -10.15 -10.30
CA ALA A 88 0.94 -9.46 -9.09
C ALA A 88 1.26 -7.98 -9.34
N VAL A 89 1.93 -7.66 -10.46
CA VAL A 89 2.23 -6.26 -10.86
C VAL A 89 0.94 -5.48 -11.08
N GLY A 90 -0.01 -6.06 -11.82
CA GLY A 90 -1.30 -5.45 -12.08
C GLY A 90 -2.11 -5.24 -10.79
N ALA A 91 -2.18 -6.25 -9.92
CA ALA A 91 -2.89 -6.17 -8.65
C ALA A 91 -2.28 -5.10 -7.72
N HIS A 92 -0.95 -4.98 -7.66
CA HIS A 92 -0.30 -3.90 -6.93
C HIS A 92 -0.65 -2.52 -7.49
N PHE A 93 -0.65 -2.37 -8.82
CA PHE A 93 -1.04 -1.12 -9.46
C PHE A 93 -2.49 -0.73 -9.12
N ASP A 94 -3.41 -1.69 -9.25
CA ASP A 94 -4.84 -1.50 -9.00
C ASP A 94 -5.11 -1.23 -7.51
N PHE A 95 -4.34 -1.84 -6.61
CA PHE A 95 -4.37 -1.54 -5.18
C PHE A 95 -4.00 -0.07 -4.90
N ILE A 96 -2.91 0.43 -5.48
CA ILE A 96 -2.52 1.85 -5.32
C ILE A 96 -3.59 2.77 -5.91
N ARG A 97 -4.15 2.44 -7.08
CA ARG A 97 -5.23 3.21 -7.73
C ARG A 97 -6.46 3.36 -6.83
N SER A 98 -6.81 2.30 -6.11
CA SER A 98 -7.95 2.33 -5.16
C SER A 98 -7.65 3.09 -3.85
N HIS A 99 -6.40 3.48 -3.60
CA HIS A 99 -5.95 4.19 -2.41
C HIS A 99 -5.17 5.47 -2.76
N PRO A 100 -5.83 6.55 -3.24
CA PRO A 100 -5.14 7.73 -3.79
C PRO A 100 -4.17 8.45 -2.84
N GLY A 101 -4.39 8.31 -1.52
CA GLY A 101 -3.50 8.86 -0.49
C GLY A 101 -2.22 8.05 -0.26
N LEU A 102 -2.21 6.78 -0.66
CA LEU A 102 -1.15 5.83 -0.33
C LEU A 102 0.23 6.23 -0.89
N PRO A 103 0.38 6.66 -2.16
CA PRO A 103 1.69 7.03 -2.70
C PRO A 103 2.37 8.12 -1.89
N ARG A 104 1.62 9.18 -1.57
CA ARG A 104 2.13 10.30 -0.77
C ARG A 104 2.43 9.89 0.67
N PHE A 105 1.59 9.03 1.25
CA PHE A 105 1.82 8.46 2.58
C PHE A 105 3.11 7.62 2.61
N VAL A 106 3.33 6.74 1.65
CA VAL A 106 4.55 5.92 1.58
C VAL A 106 5.80 6.79 1.50
N VAL A 107 5.81 7.80 0.63
CA VAL A 107 6.97 8.69 0.51
C VAL A 107 7.24 9.48 1.79
N ASN A 108 6.21 10.08 2.38
CA ASN A 108 6.40 10.97 3.52
C ASN A 108 6.62 10.23 4.85
N GLU A 109 5.91 9.13 5.08
CA GLU A 109 5.91 8.46 6.38
C GLU A 109 6.85 7.24 6.40
N VAL A 110 6.95 6.50 5.29
CA VAL A 110 7.77 5.29 5.23
C VAL A 110 9.17 5.60 4.71
N CYS A 111 9.29 6.20 3.51
CA CYS A 111 10.59 6.52 2.94
C CYS A 111 11.30 7.65 3.72
N GLY A 112 10.53 8.62 4.22
CA GLY A 112 11.06 9.71 5.05
C GLY A 112 11.45 9.31 6.47
N ASN A 113 10.87 8.23 6.99
CA ASN A 113 11.20 7.65 8.30
C ASN A 113 11.01 6.13 8.27
N PRO A 114 12.04 5.35 7.86
CA PRO A 114 11.95 3.90 7.76
C PRO A 114 11.56 3.19 9.05
N ASP A 115 11.83 3.76 10.22
CA ASP A 115 11.43 3.20 11.52
C ASP A 115 9.90 3.12 11.68
N THR A 116 9.16 3.83 10.85
CA THR A 116 7.68 3.78 10.82
C THR A 116 7.15 2.37 10.57
N ILE A 117 7.86 1.56 9.76
CA ILE A 117 7.45 0.18 9.47
C ILE A 117 7.94 -0.85 10.49
N GLU A 118 8.80 -0.46 11.45
CA GLU A 118 9.35 -1.39 12.45
C GLU A 118 8.27 -2.27 13.13
N PRO A 119 7.08 -1.73 13.48
CA PRO A 119 6.02 -2.53 14.09
C PRO A 119 5.44 -3.66 13.22
N VAL A 120 5.66 -3.61 11.92
CA VAL A 120 5.13 -4.58 10.93
C VAL A 120 6.25 -5.30 10.16
N LYS A 121 7.49 -4.86 10.35
CA LYS A 121 8.68 -5.32 9.64
C LYS A 121 8.89 -6.83 9.71
N GLU A 122 8.84 -7.40 10.91
CA GLU A 122 9.08 -8.84 11.10
C GLU A 122 8.04 -9.69 10.38
N ALA A 123 6.75 -9.34 10.52
CA ALA A 123 5.67 -10.07 9.86
C ALA A 123 5.76 -9.99 8.33
N MET A 124 6.16 -8.83 7.80
CA MET A 124 6.34 -8.65 6.36
C MET A 124 7.60 -9.33 5.83
N ALA A 125 8.73 -9.16 6.54
CA ALA A 125 10.02 -9.66 6.08
C ALA A 125 10.07 -11.19 6.01
N SER A 126 9.55 -11.90 7.03
CA SER A 126 9.53 -13.35 7.03
C SER A 126 8.71 -13.90 5.86
N GLU A 127 7.50 -13.41 5.66
CA GLU A 127 6.61 -13.94 4.64
C GLU A 127 7.06 -13.61 3.20
N ILE A 128 7.52 -12.38 2.98
CA ILE A 128 8.07 -11.97 1.67
C ILE A 128 9.37 -12.74 1.39
N SER A 129 10.25 -12.86 2.39
CA SER A 129 11.49 -13.60 2.26
C SER A 129 11.25 -15.06 1.94
N ASP A 130 10.33 -15.73 2.65
CA ASP A 130 10.00 -17.12 2.42
C ASP A 130 9.42 -17.35 1.01
N LYS A 131 8.53 -16.46 0.58
CA LYS A 131 7.98 -16.54 -0.79
C LYS A 131 9.05 -16.28 -1.85
N ILE A 132 9.86 -15.24 -1.71
CA ILE A 132 10.93 -14.92 -2.66
C ILE A 132 11.97 -16.05 -2.73
N SER A 133 12.37 -16.61 -1.59
CA SER A 133 13.35 -17.69 -1.52
C SER A 133 12.85 -18.98 -2.17
N ASN A 134 11.54 -19.21 -2.16
CA ASN A 134 10.90 -20.38 -2.79
C ASN A 134 10.58 -20.17 -4.27
N LEU A 135 10.77 -18.96 -4.80
CA LEU A 135 10.66 -18.68 -6.22
C LEU A 135 12.04 -18.88 -6.86
N ASP A 136 12.11 -19.75 -7.83
CA ASP A 136 13.31 -19.90 -8.68
C ASP A 136 13.40 -18.72 -9.68
N ILE A 137 13.50 -17.51 -9.12
CA ILE A 137 13.59 -16.25 -9.88
C ILE A 137 14.93 -15.61 -9.58
N PRO A 138 15.83 -15.54 -10.55
CA PRO A 138 17.06 -14.77 -10.40
C PRO A 138 16.77 -13.32 -10.03
N ASN A 139 17.48 -12.80 -9.01
CA ASN A 139 17.32 -11.41 -8.58
C ASN A 139 15.89 -11.01 -8.13
N ALA A 140 15.13 -11.95 -7.54
CA ALA A 140 13.74 -11.72 -7.12
C ALA A 140 13.54 -10.47 -6.26
N ALA A 141 14.49 -10.16 -5.36
CA ALA A 141 14.45 -8.93 -4.54
C ALA A 141 14.54 -7.65 -5.39
N THR A 142 15.35 -7.67 -6.45
CA THR A 142 15.45 -6.54 -7.39
C THR A 142 14.15 -6.37 -8.19
N ILE A 143 13.58 -7.47 -8.67
CA ILE A 143 12.28 -7.45 -9.38
C ILE A 143 11.18 -6.91 -8.46
N LEU A 144 11.13 -7.33 -7.19
CA LEU A 144 10.18 -6.79 -6.23
C LEU A 144 10.38 -5.27 -6.02
N SER A 145 11.62 -4.83 -5.86
CA SER A 145 11.95 -3.39 -5.75
C SER A 145 11.50 -2.61 -6.98
N ASP A 146 11.69 -3.15 -8.17
CA ASP A 146 11.24 -2.53 -9.42
C ASP A 146 9.71 -2.43 -9.49
N ILE A 147 8.99 -3.50 -9.11
CA ILE A 147 7.52 -3.50 -9.05
C ILE A 147 7.02 -2.39 -8.13
N LEU A 148 7.57 -2.32 -6.91
CA LEU A 148 7.17 -1.33 -5.91
C LEU A 148 7.44 0.10 -6.40
N SER A 149 8.65 0.35 -6.92
CA SER A 149 9.07 1.70 -7.34
C SER A 149 8.36 2.16 -8.60
N LEU A 150 8.25 1.33 -9.64
CA LEU A 150 7.59 1.70 -10.89
C LEU A 150 6.10 1.99 -10.69
N ASN A 151 5.40 1.14 -9.95
CA ASN A 151 3.98 1.34 -9.70
C ASN A 151 3.74 2.57 -8.82
N LEU A 152 4.50 2.75 -7.73
CA LEU A 152 4.35 3.90 -6.84
C LEU A 152 4.61 5.22 -7.58
N SER A 153 5.70 5.28 -8.36
CA SER A 153 6.11 6.49 -9.09
C SER A 153 5.07 6.94 -10.11
N ALA A 154 4.36 6.02 -10.76
CA ALA A 154 3.30 6.36 -11.71
C ALA A 154 2.26 7.29 -11.08
N PHE A 155 1.78 6.98 -9.88
CA PHE A 155 0.77 7.79 -9.17
C PHE A 155 1.32 9.09 -8.61
N LEU A 156 2.61 9.17 -8.29
CA LEU A 156 3.25 10.42 -7.85
C LEU A 156 3.41 11.41 -9.01
N VAL A 157 3.64 10.89 -10.22
CA VAL A 157 3.91 11.70 -11.42
C VAL A 157 2.63 12.05 -12.19
N ALA A 158 1.58 11.22 -12.12
CA ALA A 158 0.33 11.43 -12.86
C ALA A 158 -0.25 12.85 -12.76
N PRO A 159 -0.37 13.48 -11.57
CA PRO A 159 -0.87 14.85 -11.46
C PRO A 159 0.02 15.90 -12.16
N VAL A 160 1.33 15.65 -12.21
CA VAL A 160 2.28 16.55 -12.90
C VAL A 160 2.07 16.46 -14.41
N ILE A 161 1.95 15.24 -14.95
CA ILE A 161 1.70 14.98 -16.38
C ILE A 161 0.40 15.64 -16.83
N ALA A 162 -0.66 15.48 -16.04
CA ALA A 162 -1.96 16.12 -16.32
C ALA A 162 -1.86 17.66 -16.25
N THR A 163 -1.17 18.21 -15.27
CA THR A 163 -0.96 19.67 -15.13
C THR A 163 -0.16 20.24 -16.30
N LEU A 164 0.79 19.48 -16.85
CA LEU A 164 1.55 19.87 -18.03
C LEU A 164 0.76 19.72 -19.34
N GLY A 165 -0.44 19.17 -19.30
CA GLY A 165 -1.34 19.05 -20.46
C GLY A 165 -0.98 17.95 -21.46
N PHE A 166 -0.12 17.00 -21.09
CA PHE A 166 0.27 15.89 -21.99
C PHE A 166 -0.87 14.88 -22.19
N CYS A 167 -1.58 14.52 -21.12
CA CYS A 167 -2.78 13.67 -21.13
C CYS A 167 -3.48 13.78 -19.77
N SER A 168 -4.67 13.20 -19.63
CA SER A 168 -5.34 13.08 -18.33
C SER A 168 -4.60 12.13 -17.39
N GLU A 169 -4.85 12.23 -16.07
CA GLU A 169 -4.29 11.30 -15.10
C GLU A 169 -4.68 9.85 -15.40
N ASP A 170 -5.94 9.61 -15.75
CA ASP A 170 -6.45 8.27 -16.05
C ASP A 170 -5.78 7.67 -17.30
N GLU A 171 -5.69 8.44 -18.40
CA GLU A 171 -4.98 7.99 -19.61
C GLU A 171 -3.50 7.68 -19.34
N TYR A 172 -2.84 8.50 -18.52
CA TYR A 172 -1.46 8.24 -18.12
C TYR A 172 -1.35 6.96 -17.31
N LEU A 173 -2.21 6.78 -16.30
CA LEU A 173 -2.17 5.62 -15.42
C LEU A 173 -2.51 4.32 -16.15
N ASP A 174 -3.48 4.32 -17.07
CA ASP A 174 -3.84 3.15 -17.88
C ASP A 174 -2.66 2.68 -18.73
N ARG A 175 -1.97 3.62 -19.38
CA ARG A 175 -0.77 3.33 -20.18
C ARG A 175 0.36 2.83 -19.28
N ARG A 176 0.64 3.51 -18.15
CA ARG A 176 1.71 3.13 -17.22
C ARG A 176 1.50 1.75 -16.60
N ARG A 177 0.27 1.36 -16.35
CA ARG A 177 -0.04 0.02 -15.86
C ARG A 177 0.51 -1.06 -16.81
N GLN A 178 0.25 -0.96 -18.09
CA GLN A 178 0.73 -1.93 -19.08
C GLN A 178 2.26 -1.82 -19.26
N GLU A 179 2.79 -0.63 -19.41
CA GLU A 179 4.23 -0.41 -19.56
C GLU A 179 5.06 -0.95 -18.37
N ASN A 180 4.55 -0.82 -17.14
CA ASN A 180 5.21 -1.37 -15.96
C ASN A 180 5.23 -2.91 -16.00
N ILE A 181 4.11 -3.54 -16.36
CA ILE A 181 4.03 -4.99 -16.56
C ILE A 181 5.07 -5.44 -17.60
N ASP A 182 5.07 -4.83 -18.78
CA ASP A 182 5.97 -5.20 -19.87
C ASP A 182 7.45 -5.02 -19.48
N THR A 183 7.76 -3.94 -18.75
CA THR A 183 9.11 -3.66 -18.23
C THR A 183 9.59 -4.74 -17.27
N ILE A 184 8.75 -5.14 -16.32
CA ILE A 184 9.08 -6.19 -15.35
C ILE A 184 9.24 -7.55 -16.03
N LEU A 185 8.36 -7.89 -16.97
CA LEU A 185 8.46 -9.15 -17.73
C LEU A 185 9.72 -9.20 -18.61
N LEU A 186 10.11 -8.07 -19.21
CA LEU A 186 11.35 -8.00 -19.97
C LEU A 186 12.59 -8.20 -19.08
N LYS A 187 12.62 -7.59 -17.90
CA LYS A 187 13.69 -7.78 -16.92
C LYS A 187 13.78 -9.23 -16.46
N LEU A 188 12.63 -9.88 -16.19
CA LEU A 188 12.57 -11.29 -15.80
C LEU A 188 13.21 -12.18 -16.86
N LYS A 189 12.87 -12.00 -18.14
CA LYS A 189 13.44 -12.77 -19.26
C LYS A 189 14.96 -12.59 -19.37
N ASN A 190 15.44 -11.36 -19.19
CA ASN A 190 16.87 -11.06 -19.28
C ASN A 190 17.67 -11.57 -18.06
N SER A 191 17.02 -11.82 -16.94
CA SER A 191 17.66 -12.38 -15.74
C SER A 191 17.78 -13.90 -15.77
N SER A 192 17.09 -14.55 -16.72
CA SER A 192 17.09 -16.02 -16.90
C SER A 192 18.10 -16.49 -17.96
N LEU A 193 18.83 -15.57 -18.57
CA LEU A 193 19.95 -15.80 -19.51
C LEU A 193 21.29 -15.71 -18.79
#